data_3eae82d2daf1f3e9e93051ac2e56cdaf
#
_entry.id   3eae82d2daf1f3e9e93051ac2e56cdaf
#
_cell.length_a   1.000
_cell.length_b   1.000
_cell.length_c   1.000
_cell.angle_alpha   90.00
_cell.angle_beta   90.00
_cell.angle_gamma   90.00
#
_symmetry.space_group_name_H-M   'P 1'
#
loop_
_entity.id
_entity.type
_entity.pdbx_description
1 polymer ?
#
loop_
_entity_poly.entity_id
_entity_poly.type
_entity_poly.pdbx_seq_one_letter_code
_entity_poly.pdbx_strand_id
1 'polypeptide(L)'
;MSSTPRTLRPAARGVYPDVDAATEELRSTLEELAPLADQMENYYAAGAYTTDGYAQADEMTTQFLPLYDRFVSAYDRLDAIVTDHYKEMRLAQIDAMHNDGRENAATFLELRTKTRGLVRMLRSGGHDPEATEAKIREINTLIEKLPAGTGYLVTYKNGINSLVTAVRAYNAGPPDPNKLGNVVEEFNRLAATGNNVDVNALDAKK
;
A
#
# COMPACT_ATOMS: atom_id res chain seq x y z
N MET A 1 -0.68 26.02 -20.73
CA MET A 1 0.63 25.51 -20.32
C MET A 1 0.62 24.00 -20.53
N SER A 2 1.32 23.54 -21.56
CA SER A 2 1.27 22.14 -22.03
C SER A 2 2.21 21.31 -21.14
N SER A 3 1.65 20.42 -20.31
CA SER A 3 2.46 19.48 -19.52
C SER A 3 2.86 18.33 -20.46
N THR A 4 4.13 18.30 -20.85
CA THR A 4 4.72 17.18 -21.58
C THR A 4 4.62 15.92 -20.71
N PRO A 5 4.04 14.81 -21.20
CA PRO A 5 4.01 13.57 -20.43
C PRO A 5 5.45 13.08 -20.21
N ARG A 6 5.79 12.87 -18.95
CA ARG A 6 7.08 12.32 -18.53
C ARG A 6 7.15 10.89 -19.08
N THR A 7 7.92 10.71 -20.15
CA THR A 7 8.19 9.38 -20.69
C THR A 7 8.86 8.54 -19.61
N LEU A 8 8.10 7.60 -19.07
CA LEU A 8 8.65 6.56 -18.20
C LEU A 8 9.73 5.82 -19.02
N ARG A 9 10.95 5.73 -18.49
CA ARG A 9 11.98 4.85 -19.05
C ARG A 9 11.37 3.46 -19.18
N PRO A 10 11.52 2.77 -20.30
CA PRO A 10 11.07 1.39 -20.39
C PRO A 10 11.73 0.61 -19.27
N ALA A 11 10.94 0.13 -18.33
CA ALA A 11 11.39 -0.83 -17.33
C ALA A 11 12.04 -2.00 -18.08
N ALA A 12 13.12 -2.57 -17.51
CA ALA A 12 13.78 -3.71 -18.11
C ALA A 12 12.78 -4.87 -18.19
N ARG A 13 12.12 -5.01 -19.35
CA ARG A 13 11.18 -6.11 -19.60
C ARG A 13 11.94 -7.44 -19.42
N GLY A 14 11.31 -8.40 -18.76
CA GLY A 14 11.84 -9.74 -18.58
C GLY A 14 12.59 -9.99 -17.26
N VAL A 15 12.81 -8.97 -16.41
CA VAL A 15 13.39 -9.19 -15.07
C VAL A 15 12.38 -9.85 -14.13
N TYR A 16 11.10 -9.50 -14.29
CA TYR A 16 9.96 -10.05 -13.54
C TYR A 16 8.85 -10.45 -14.51
N PRO A 17 8.92 -11.66 -15.10
CA PRO A 17 7.98 -12.10 -16.14
C PRO A 17 6.52 -12.14 -15.69
N ASP A 18 6.28 -12.43 -14.42
CA ASP A 18 4.96 -12.44 -13.78
C ASP A 18 4.37 -11.03 -13.64
N VAL A 19 5.18 -10.03 -13.28
CA VAL A 19 4.79 -8.61 -13.26
C VAL A 19 4.47 -8.12 -14.67
N ASP A 20 5.32 -8.48 -15.66
CA ASP A 20 5.11 -8.13 -17.05
C ASP A 20 3.79 -8.71 -17.58
N ALA A 21 3.50 -9.98 -17.28
CA ALA A 21 2.26 -10.65 -17.69
C ALA A 21 1.01 -10.03 -17.03
N ALA A 22 1.05 -9.76 -15.72
CA ALA A 22 -0.05 -9.13 -15.01
C ALA A 22 -0.29 -7.68 -15.45
N THR A 23 0.78 -6.95 -15.79
CA THR A 23 0.69 -5.58 -16.35
C THR A 23 0.02 -5.59 -17.72
N GLU A 24 0.36 -6.56 -18.56
CA GLU A 24 -0.23 -6.71 -19.90
C GLU A 24 -1.72 -7.08 -19.81
N GLU A 25 -2.10 -7.96 -18.87
CA GLU A 25 -3.50 -8.30 -18.60
C GLU A 25 -4.31 -7.05 -18.17
N LEU A 26 -3.78 -6.27 -17.24
CA LEU A 26 -4.40 -5.03 -16.79
C LEU A 26 -4.52 -4.02 -17.92
N ARG A 27 -3.46 -3.85 -18.75
CA ARG A 27 -3.45 -2.95 -19.90
C ARG A 27 -4.53 -3.33 -20.92
N SER A 28 -4.60 -4.62 -21.28
CA SER A 28 -5.60 -5.12 -22.23
C SER A 28 -7.04 -4.87 -21.72
N THR A 29 -7.28 -5.10 -20.42
CA THR A 29 -8.60 -4.86 -19.82
C THR A 29 -8.96 -3.36 -19.83
N LEU A 30 -7.99 -2.47 -19.58
CA LEU A 30 -8.19 -1.03 -19.66
C LEU A 30 -8.48 -0.55 -21.09
N GLU A 31 -7.82 -1.14 -22.09
CA GLU A 31 -8.06 -0.82 -23.52
C GLU A 31 -9.49 -1.18 -23.97
N GLU A 32 -10.09 -2.22 -23.36
CA GLU A 32 -11.49 -2.58 -23.60
C GLU A 32 -12.46 -1.69 -22.80
N LEU A 33 -12.11 -1.35 -21.56
CA LEU A 33 -12.98 -0.62 -20.62
C LEU A 33 -13.07 0.89 -20.94
N ALA A 34 -11.94 1.52 -21.30
CA ALA A 34 -11.85 2.97 -21.45
C ALA A 34 -12.81 3.53 -22.53
N PRO A 35 -12.93 2.95 -23.74
CA PRO A 35 -13.87 3.45 -24.74
C PRO A 35 -15.32 3.39 -24.29
N LEU A 36 -15.69 2.37 -23.50
CA LEU A 36 -17.05 2.23 -22.99
C LEU A 36 -17.33 3.25 -21.87
N ALA A 37 -16.35 3.52 -21.01
CA ALA A 37 -16.45 4.57 -20.00
C ALA A 37 -16.64 5.96 -20.65
N ASP A 38 -15.86 6.25 -21.71
CA ASP A 38 -15.99 7.49 -22.48
C ASP A 38 -17.38 7.60 -23.15
N GLN A 39 -17.93 6.50 -23.66
CA GLN A 39 -19.29 6.49 -24.23
C GLN A 39 -20.35 6.78 -23.16
N MET A 40 -20.22 6.19 -21.97
CA MET A 40 -21.12 6.44 -20.84
C MET A 40 -21.04 7.90 -20.39
N GLU A 41 -19.83 8.44 -20.26
CA GLU A 41 -19.63 9.85 -19.90
C GLU A 41 -20.32 10.78 -20.91
N ASN A 42 -20.09 10.58 -22.21
CA ASN A 42 -20.70 11.38 -23.27
C ASN A 42 -22.22 11.27 -23.29
N TYR A 43 -22.77 10.08 -23.09
CA TYR A 43 -24.22 9.85 -23.02
C TYR A 43 -24.87 10.64 -21.89
N TYR A 44 -24.30 10.58 -20.70
CA TYR A 44 -24.82 11.31 -19.54
C TYR A 44 -24.58 12.82 -19.64
N ALA A 45 -23.43 13.26 -20.12
CA ALA A 45 -23.10 14.66 -20.32
C ALA A 45 -24.03 15.33 -21.35
N ALA A 46 -24.42 14.60 -22.40
CA ALA A 46 -25.38 15.08 -23.41
C ALA A 46 -26.84 15.05 -22.93
N GLY A 47 -27.15 14.46 -21.77
CA GLY A 47 -28.52 14.31 -21.28
C GLY A 47 -29.41 13.40 -22.15
N ALA A 48 -28.77 12.49 -22.95
CA ALA A 48 -29.45 11.63 -23.91
C ALA A 48 -30.47 10.69 -23.23
N TYR A 49 -30.23 10.33 -21.98
CA TYR A 49 -31.16 9.53 -21.16
C TYR A 49 -32.57 10.12 -21.02
N THR A 50 -32.72 11.43 -21.24
CA THR A 50 -34.04 12.08 -21.20
C THR A 50 -34.90 11.78 -22.43
N THR A 51 -34.28 11.33 -23.53
CA THR A 51 -34.93 11.07 -24.80
C THR A 51 -35.19 9.60 -25.08
N ASP A 52 -34.37 8.70 -24.55
CA ASP A 52 -34.45 7.24 -24.75
C ASP A 52 -34.93 6.44 -23.53
N GLY A 53 -35.23 7.12 -22.41
CA GLY A 53 -35.69 6.46 -21.19
C GLY A 53 -34.66 5.50 -20.58
N TYR A 54 -33.40 5.82 -20.70
CA TYR A 54 -32.24 5.02 -20.21
C TYR A 54 -31.93 3.72 -20.98
N ALA A 55 -32.58 3.46 -22.11
CA ALA A 55 -32.35 2.19 -22.86
C ALA A 55 -30.87 1.98 -23.22
N GLN A 56 -30.19 3.03 -23.68
CA GLN A 56 -28.76 2.94 -24.00
C GLN A 56 -27.88 2.83 -22.74
N ALA A 57 -28.30 3.43 -21.61
CA ALA A 57 -27.59 3.29 -20.35
C ALA A 57 -27.62 1.84 -19.84
N ASP A 58 -28.77 1.17 -19.96
CA ASP A 58 -28.90 -0.25 -19.55
C ASP A 58 -28.03 -1.16 -20.41
N GLU A 59 -27.95 -0.93 -21.74
CA GLU A 59 -27.07 -1.68 -22.62
C GLU A 59 -25.59 -1.47 -22.26
N MET A 60 -25.16 -0.21 -22.10
CA MET A 60 -23.78 0.12 -21.73
C MET A 60 -23.42 -0.45 -20.35
N THR A 61 -24.34 -0.39 -19.37
CA THR A 61 -24.12 -0.95 -18.04
C THR A 61 -23.93 -2.46 -18.09
N THR A 62 -24.70 -3.17 -18.90
CA THR A 62 -24.57 -4.62 -19.10
C THR A 62 -23.22 -5.00 -19.67
N GLN A 63 -22.63 -4.16 -20.53
CA GLN A 63 -21.29 -4.37 -21.07
C GLN A 63 -20.20 -3.94 -20.09
N PHE A 64 -20.42 -2.86 -19.34
CA PHE A 64 -19.44 -2.25 -18.44
C PHE A 64 -19.14 -3.13 -17.22
N LEU A 65 -20.15 -3.67 -16.57
CA LEU A 65 -19.96 -4.42 -15.32
C LEU A 65 -19.00 -5.60 -15.44
N PRO A 66 -19.11 -6.49 -16.45
CA PRO A 66 -18.15 -7.59 -16.61
C PRO A 66 -16.71 -7.11 -16.89
N LEU A 67 -16.56 -6.02 -17.66
CA LEU A 67 -15.24 -5.43 -17.93
C LEU A 67 -14.64 -4.80 -16.68
N TYR A 68 -15.45 -4.14 -15.87
CA TYR A 68 -15.02 -3.57 -14.60
C TYR A 68 -14.60 -4.65 -13.61
N ASP A 69 -15.33 -5.76 -13.50
CA ASP A 69 -14.96 -6.91 -12.66
C ASP A 69 -13.63 -7.52 -13.12
N ARG A 70 -13.40 -7.63 -14.43
CA ARG A 70 -12.11 -8.07 -15.00
C ARG A 70 -10.99 -7.09 -14.66
N PHE A 71 -11.24 -5.78 -14.75
CA PHE A 71 -10.29 -4.75 -14.36
C PHE A 71 -9.90 -4.86 -12.89
N VAL A 72 -10.88 -4.96 -11.99
CA VAL A 72 -10.61 -5.13 -10.55
C VAL A 72 -9.77 -6.38 -10.30
N SER A 73 -10.13 -7.50 -10.92
CA SER A 73 -9.40 -8.77 -10.76
C SER A 73 -7.95 -8.69 -11.28
N ALA A 74 -7.74 -8.05 -12.43
CA ALA A 74 -6.40 -7.85 -13.01
C ALA A 74 -5.55 -6.89 -12.17
N TYR A 75 -6.17 -5.84 -11.63
CA TYR A 75 -5.51 -4.90 -10.72
C TYR A 75 -5.08 -5.58 -9.41
N ASP A 76 -5.99 -6.32 -8.78
CA ASP A 76 -5.71 -7.04 -7.53
C ASP A 76 -4.60 -8.07 -7.71
N ARG A 77 -4.59 -8.77 -8.86
CA ARG A 77 -3.53 -9.72 -9.20
C ARG A 77 -2.17 -9.03 -9.35
N LEU A 78 -2.11 -7.92 -10.08
CA LEU A 78 -0.87 -7.15 -10.22
C LEU A 78 -0.38 -6.62 -8.87
N ASP A 79 -1.28 -6.06 -8.04
CA ASP A 79 -0.95 -5.57 -6.69
C ASP A 79 -0.39 -6.68 -5.81
N ALA A 80 -0.99 -7.88 -5.85
CA ALA A 80 -0.52 -9.03 -5.10
C ALA A 80 0.90 -9.44 -5.53
N ILE A 81 1.16 -9.60 -6.83
CA ILE A 81 2.47 -9.99 -7.38
C ILE A 81 3.54 -8.96 -6.99
N VAL A 82 3.29 -7.68 -7.23
CA VAL A 82 4.23 -6.58 -6.89
C VAL A 82 4.48 -6.54 -5.37
N THR A 83 3.45 -6.77 -4.57
CA THR A 83 3.57 -6.82 -3.11
C THR A 83 4.46 -7.97 -2.65
N ASP A 84 4.32 -9.16 -3.24
CA ASP A 84 5.10 -10.33 -2.86
C ASP A 84 6.58 -10.16 -3.27
N HIS A 85 6.87 -9.70 -4.47
CA HIS A 85 8.25 -9.35 -4.87
C HIS A 85 8.87 -8.30 -3.94
N TYR A 86 8.11 -7.25 -3.60
CA TYR A 86 8.60 -6.22 -2.67
C TYR A 86 8.89 -6.79 -1.29
N LYS A 87 8.08 -7.72 -0.80
CA LYS A 87 8.28 -8.42 0.48
C LYS A 87 9.55 -9.28 0.44
N GLU A 88 9.73 -10.08 -0.62
CA GLU A 88 10.92 -10.92 -0.79
C GLU A 88 12.21 -10.08 -0.85
N MET A 89 12.21 -9.02 -1.66
CA MET A 89 13.35 -8.09 -1.73
C MET A 89 13.66 -7.48 -0.37
N ARG A 90 12.63 -7.13 0.40
CA ARG A 90 12.80 -6.54 1.73
C ARG A 90 13.36 -7.53 2.73
N LEU A 91 12.91 -8.78 2.72
CA LEU A 91 13.45 -9.84 3.57
C LEU A 91 14.91 -10.12 3.22
N ALA A 92 15.24 -10.27 1.94
CA ALA A 92 16.62 -10.46 1.49
C ALA A 92 17.54 -9.29 1.89
N GLN A 93 17.02 -8.05 1.86
CA GLN A 93 17.78 -6.87 2.33
C GLN A 93 18.03 -6.91 3.83
N ILE A 94 17.04 -7.32 4.63
CA ILE A 94 17.18 -7.46 6.09
C ILE A 94 18.22 -8.55 6.41
N ASP A 95 18.10 -9.71 5.76
CA ASP A 95 19.06 -10.84 5.94
C ASP A 95 20.50 -10.44 5.56
N ALA A 96 20.66 -9.71 4.45
CA ALA A 96 21.97 -9.19 4.07
C ALA A 96 22.56 -8.24 5.11
N MET A 97 21.73 -7.36 5.70
CA MET A 97 22.18 -6.45 6.77
C MET A 97 22.59 -7.21 8.04
N HIS A 98 21.86 -8.26 8.44
CA HIS A 98 22.26 -9.12 9.55
C HIS A 98 23.60 -9.81 9.28
N ASN A 99 23.78 -10.36 8.08
CA ASN A 99 25.02 -11.03 7.68
C ASN A 99 26.22 -10.06 7.66
N ASP A 100 25.99 -8.79 7.37
CA ASP A 100 27.00 -7.71 7.38
C ASP A 100 27.23 -7.13 8.80
N GLY A 101 26.56 -7.66 9.84
CA GLY A 101 26.65 -7.16 11.23
C GLY A 101 25.97 -5.78 11.43
N ARG A 102 25.07 -5.40 10.54
CA ARG A 102 24.30 -4.13 10.58
C ARG A 102 22.97 -4.33 11.31
N GLU A 103 23.05 -4.73 12.58
CA GLU A 103 21.91 -5.18 13.37
C GLU A 103 20.87 -4.09 13.59
N ASN A 104 21.27 -2.83 13.83
CA ASN A 104 20.33 -1.74 14.04
C ASN A 104 19.61 -1.35 12.75
N ALA A 105 20.32 -1.37 11.62
CA ALA A 105 19.75 -1.11 10.30
C ALA A 105 18.72 -2.20 9.93
N ALA A 106 19.08 -3.47 10.11
CA ALA A 106 18.18 -4.62 9.90
C ALA A 106 16.93 -4.52 10.78
N THR A 107 17.11 -4.33 12.09
CA THR A 107 16.01 -4.18 13.07
C THR A 107 15.07 -3.02 12.70
N PHE A 108 15.62 -1.87 12.25
CA PHE A 108 14.82 -0.75 11.80
C PHE A 108 13.98 -1.07 10.56
N LEU A 109 14.55 -1.76 9.58
CA LEU A 109 13.81 -2.19 8.38
C LEU A 109 12.75 -3.24 8.71
N GLU A 110 13.05 -4.18 9.60
CA GLU A 110 12.09 -5.16 10.10
C GLU A 110 10.92 -4.46 10.81
N LEU A 111 11.21 -3.51 11.69
CA LEU A 111 10.21 -2.68 12.38
C LEU A 111 9.27 -1.97 11.40
N ARG A 112 9.83 -1.34 10.35
CA ARG A 112 9.02 -0.71 9.29
C ARG A 112 8.13 -1.72 8.56
N THR A 113 8.65 -2.91 8.29
CA THR A 113 7.93 -3.99 7.60
C THR A 113 6.76 -4.51 8.45
N LYS A 114 7.00 -4.79 9.73
CA LYS A 114 5.97 -5.24 10.69
C LYS A 114 4.89 -4.18 10.88
N THR A 115 5.27 -2.92 11.01
CA THR A 115 4.33 -1.79 11.17
C THR A 115 3.43 -1.62 9.94
N ARG A 116 3.99 -1.71 8.73
CA ARG A 116 3.21 -1.69 7.48
C ARG A 116 2.26 -2.88 7.41
N GLY A 117 2.72 -4.07 7.78
CA GLY A 117 1.91 -5.30 7.81
C GLY A 117 0.72 -5.20 8.76
N LEU A 118 0.90 -4.58 9.94
CA LEU A 118 -0.18 -4.31 10.88
C LEU A 118 -1.27 -3.41 10.25
N VAL A 119 -0.89 -2.28 9.68
CA VAL A 119 -1.85 -1.33 9.09
C VAL A 119 -2.54 -1.94 7.86
N ARG A 120 -1.81 -2.70 7.02
CA ARG A 120 -2.39 -3.41 5.88
C ARG A 120 -3.46 -4.42 6.32
N MET A 121 -3.19 -5.21 7.37
CA MET A 121 -4.15 -6.15 7.95
C MET A 121 -5.45 -5.46 8.35
N LEU A 122 -5.36 -4.32 9.05
CA LEU A 122 -6.55 -3.56 9.48
C LEU A 122 -7.32 -2.98 8.29
N ARG A 123 -6.63 -2.47 7.27
CA ARG A 123 -7.26 -1.92 6.05
C ARG A 123 -7.97 -2.98 5.20
N SER A 124 -7.50 -4.23 5.21
CA SER A 124 -8.16 -5.34 4.50
C SER A 124 -9.34 -5.95 5.26
N GLY A 125 -9.83 -5.28 6.31
CA GLY A 125 -10.98 -5.73 7.10
C GLY A 125 -10.62 -6.72 8.22
N GLY A 126 -9.34 -6.91 8.50
CA GLY A 126 -8.87 -7.74 9.62
C GLY A 126 -9.11 -7.05 10.96
N HIS A 127 -10.31 -7.21 11.52
CA HIS A 127 -10.64 -6.76 12.86
C HIS A 127 -10.54 -7.95 13.83
N ASP A 128 -9.30 -8.25 14.25
CA ASP A 128 -8.97 -9.25 15.27
C ASP A 128 -8.08 -8.60 16.33
N PRO A 129 -8.65 -8.23 17.50
CA PRO A 129 -7.92 -7.58 18.58
C PRO A 129 -6.75 -8.41 19.12
N GLU A 130 -6.88 -9.74 19.19
CA GLU A 130 -5.83 -10.61 19.73
C GLU A 130 -4.64 -10.69 18.75
N ALA A 131 -4.90 -10.94 17.48
CA ALA A 131 -3.89 -10.94 16.43
C ALA A 131 -3.21 -9.56 16.30
N THR A 132 -3.97 -8.47 16.47
CA THR A 132 -3.45 -7.11 16.48
C THR A 132 -2.50 -6.86 17.66
N GLU A 133 -2.88 -7.23 18.88
CA GLU A 133 -2.01 -7.08 20.04
C GLU A 133 -0.76 -7.98 19.95
N ALA A 134 -0.84 -9.16 19.33
CA ALA A 134 0.34 -9.97 19.06
C ALA A 134 1.35 -9.22 18.14
N LYS A 135 0.86 -8.59 17.08
CA LYS A 135 1.72 -7.77 16.18
C LYS A 135 2.27 -6.52 16.88
N ILE A 136 1.50 -5.88 17.76
CA ILE A 136 1.98 -4.75 18.57
C ILE A 136 3.12 -5.20 19.49
N ARG A 137 3.02 -6.37 20.12
CA ARG A 137 4.12 -6.92 20.95
C ARG A 137 5.40 -7.15 20.14
N GLU A 138 5.29 -7.71 18.93
CA GLU A 138 6.44 -7.88 18.04
C GLU A 138 7.09 -6.51 17.70
N ILE A 139 6.27 -5.51 17.37
CA ILE A 139 6.73 -4.13 17.08
C ILE A 139 7.47 -3.54 18.29
N ASN A 140 6.91 -3.66 19.49
CA ASN A 140 7.53 -3.15 20.72
C ASN A 140 8.87 -3.83 20.99
N THR A 141 8.97 -5.15 20.81
CA THR A 141 10.23 -5.89 20.96
C THR A 141 11.32 -5.36 20.01
N LEU A 142 10.96 -5.00 18.78
CA LEU A 142 11.91 -4.41 17.83
C LEU A 142 12.32 -2.99 18.21
N ILE A 143 11.39 -2.18 18.77
CA ILE A 143 11.71 -0.84 19.29
C ILE A 143 12.74 -0.90 20.42
N GLU A 144 12.60 -1.87 21.31
CA GLU A 144 13.51 -2.07 22.46
C GLU A 144 14.92 -2.45 22.03
N LYS A 145 15.05 -3.21 20.91
CA LYS A 145 16.36 -3.57 20.34
C LYS A 145 17.09 -2.39 19.70
N LEU A 146 16.37 -1.38 19.23
CA LEU A 146 16.98 -0.21 18.60
C LEU A 146 17.68 0.70 19.62
N PRO A 147 18.83 1.32 19.29
CA PRO A 147 19.51 2.24 20.17
C PRO A 147 18.61 3.40 20.61
N ALA A 148 18.93 4.06 21.72
CA ALA A 148 18.17 5.23 22.20
C ALA A 148 17.99 6.26 21.07
N GLY A 149 19.05 6.47 20.27
CA GLY A 149 19.02 7.28 19.07
C GLY A 149 18.95 8.78 19.34
N THR A 150 18.98 9.54 18.26
CA THR A 150 18.79 11.01 18.24
C THR A 150 17.97 11.38 17.00
N GLY A 151 17.46 12.61 16.94
CA GLY A 151 16.80 13.14 15.75
C GLY A 151 15.61 12.29 15.28
N TYR A 152 15.62 11.95 14.00
CA TYR A 152 14.49 11.26 13.38
C TYR A 152 14.22 9.84 13.92
N LEU A 153 15.22 9.13 14.47
CA LEU A 153 14.98 7.82 15.09
C LEU A 153 14.10 7.97 16.35
N VAL A 154 14.37 8.96 17.20
CA VAL A 154 13.54 9.24 18.39
C VAL A 154 12.13 9.63 17.97
N THR A 155 12.00 10.53 16.99
CA THR A 155 10.70 10.95 16.46
C THR A 155 9.93 9.74 15.88
N TYR A 156 10.62 8.83 15.19
CA TYR A 156 10.02 7.61 14.65
C TYR A 156 9.51 6.68 15.76
N LYS A 157 10.31 6.43 16.80
CA LYS A 157 9.90 5.64 17.96
C LYS A 157 8.66 6.21 18.66
N ASN A 158 8.61 7.54 18.82
CA ASN A 158 7.44 8.22 19.38
C ASN A 158 6.22 8.10 18.47
N GLY A 159 6.41 8.20 17.14
CA GLY A 159 5.35 8.02 16.16
C GLY A 159 4.75 6.63 16.19
N ILE A 160 5.54 5.58 16.49
CA ILE A 160 4.99 4.23 16.71
C ILE A 160 4.04 4.18 17.91
N ASN A 161 4.37 4.86 19.01
CA ASN A 161 3.49 4.91 20.17
C ASN A 161 2.14 5.57 19.83
N SER A 162 2.15 6.64 19.01
CA SER A 162 0.93 7.28 18.52
C SER A 162 0.11 6.32 17.64
N LEU A 163 0.77 5.63 16.71
CA LEU A 163 0.13 4.63 15.87
C LEU A 163 -0.49 3.49 16.69
N VAL A 164 0.25 2.94 17.67
CA VAL A 164 -0.25 1.88 18.57
C VAL A 164 -1.48 2.34 19.34
N THR A 165 -1.47 3.60 19.80
CA THR A 165 -2.63 4.20 20.47
C THR A 165 -3.84 4.26 19.56
N ALA A 166 -3.66 4.72 18.32
CA ALA A 166 -4.75 4.78 17.32
C ALA A 166 -5.28 3.37 16.98
N VAL A 167 -4.39 2.38 16.82
CA VAL A 167 -4.75 0.98 16.55
C VAL A 167 -5.57 0.39 17.71
N ARG A 168 -5.16 0.61 18.95
CA ARG A 168 -5.92 0.16 20.13
C ARG A 168 -7.28 0.83 20.23
N ALA A 169 -7.38 2.13 19.93
CA ALA A 169 -8.65 2.84 19.87
C ALA A 169 -9.58 2.29 18.78
N TYR A 170 -9.03 1.86 17.62
CA TYR A 170 -9.80 1.18 16.59
C TYR A 170 -10.32 -0.18 17.07
N ASN A 171 -9.49 -0.97 17.75
CA ASN A 171 -9.85 -2.32 18.21
C ASN A 171 -10.73 -2.36 19.47
N ALA A 172 -10.89 -1.24 20.18
CA ALA A 172 -11.69 -1.17 21.42
C ALA A 172 -13.21 -1.28 21.21
N GLY A 173 -13.68 -1.39 19.97
CA GLY A 173 -15.10 -1.49 19.63
C GLY A 173 -15.32 -2.10 18.24
N PRO A 174 -16.54 -2.05 17.73
CA PRO A 174 -16.81 -2.52 16.36
C PRO A 174 -16.00 -1.72 15.33
N PRO A 175 -15.76 -2.28 14.12
CA PRO A 175 -15.06 -1.58 13.05
C PRO A 175 -15.67 -0.20 12.78
N ASP A 176 -14.84 0.83 12.84
CA ASP A 176 -15.24 2.22 12.64
C ASP A 176 -14.33 2.85 11.57
N PRO A 177 -14.88 3.27 10.41
CA PRO A 177 -14.10 3.88 9.33
C PRO A 177 -13.33 5.14 9.76
N ASN A 178 -13.86 5.95 10.68
CA ASN A 178 -13.18 7.16 11.16
C ASN A 178 -11.96 6.80 12.00
N LYS A 179 -12.08 5.81 12.89
CA LYS A 179 -10.96 5.31 13.68
C LYS A 179 -9.91 4.65 12.79
N LEU A 180 -10.32 3.91 11.76
CA LEU A 180 -9.39 3.37 10.76
C LEU A 180 -8.69 4.49 9.99
N GLY A 181 -9.40 5.56 9.65
CA GLY A 181 -8.83 6.77 9.06
C GLY A 181 -7.71 7.35 9.91
N ASN A 182 -7.91 7.46 11.22
CA ASN A 182 -6.87 7.92 12.17
C ASN A 182 -5.65 7.00 12.19
N VAL A 183 -5.85 5.67 12.15
CA VAL A 183 -4.73 4.72 12.05
C VAL A 183 -3.91 4.95 10.79
N VAL A 184 -4.57 5.16 9.64
CA VAL A 184 -3.90 5.42 8.36
C VAL A 184 -3.15 6.76 8.40
N GLU A 185 -3.73 7.79 9.02
CA GLU A 185 -3.07 9.11 9.14
C GLU A 185 -1.81 9.03 10.01
N GLU A 186 -1.87 8.38 11.18
CA GLU A 186 -0.70 8.16 12.03
C GLU A 186 0.38 7.33 11.32
N PHE A 187 -0.02 6.31 10.56
CA PHE A 187 0.91 5.53 9.77
C PHE A 187 1.58 6.37 8.67
N ASN A 188 0.86 7.24 7.98
CA ASN A 188 1.43 8.10 6.94
C ASN A 188 2.46 9.09 7.54
N ARG A 189 2.18 9.68 8.71
CA ARG A 189 3.14 10.52 9.44
C ARG A 189 4.39 9.74 9.84
N LEU A 190 4.18 8.52 10.37
CA LEU A 190 5.27 7.62 10.74
C LEU A 190 6.12 7.23 9.53
N ALA A 191 5.51 6.89 8.40
CA ALA A 191 6.20 6.52 7.17
C ALA A 191 7.07 7.68 6.65
N ALA A 192 6.53 8.92 6.66
CA ALA A 192 7.28 10.12 6.29
C ALA A 192 8.50 10.34 7.20
N THR A 193 8.33 10.21 8.53
CA THR A 193 9.43 10.29 9.49
C THR A 193 10.48 9.21 9.24
N GLY A 194 10.04 7.97 8.99
CA GLY A 194 10.94 6.83 8.75
C GLY A 194 11.80 6.98 7.48
N ASN A 195 11.35 7.77 6.50
CA ASN A 195 12.13 8.06 5.30
C ASN A 195 13.32 9.01 5.57
N ASN A 196 13.27 9.75 6.68
CA ASN A 196 14.33 10.67 7.09
C ASN A 196 15.34 10.05 8.07
N VAL A 197 15.12 8.81 8.51
CA VAL A 197 16.09 8.07 9.33
C VAL A 197 17.25 7.64 8.45
N ASP A 198 18.45 8.07 8.78
CA ASP A 198 19.67 7.57 8.12
C ASP A 198 19.99 6.15 8.61
N VAL A 199 19.52 5.17 7.83
CA VAL A 199 19.69 3.74 8.13
C VAL A 199 21.17 3.34 8.15
N ASN A 200 22.03 4.01 7.38
CA ASN A 200 23.47 3.69 7.35
C ASN A 200 24.20 4.18 8.61
N ALA A 201 23.68 5.23 9.24
CA ALA A 201 24.27 5.76 10.46
C ALA A 201 23.83 4.98 11.74
N LEU A 202 22.87 4.07 11.65
CA LEU A 202 22.37 3.35 12.83
C LEU A 202 23.39 2.41 13.47
N ASP A 203 24.31 1.86 12.66
CA ASP A 203 25.37 0.95 13.09
C ASP A 203 26.76 1.63 13.09
N ALA A 204 26.85 2.94 12.80
CA ALA A 204 28.10 3.67 12.87
C ALA A 204 28.61 3.69 14.32
N LYS A 205 29.84 3.19 14.53
CA LYS A 205 30.50 3.28 15.84
C LYS A 205 30.74 4.76 16.16
N LYS A 206 30.26 5.18 17.32
CA LYS A 206 30.60 6.50 17.88
C LYS A 206 32.05 6.55 18.27
#